data_a12ce048204ce6c1a52ecef750a82a1c
#
_entry.id   a12ce048204ce6c1a52ecef750a82a1c
#
_cell.length_a   1.000
_cell.length_b   1.000
_cell.length_c   1.000
_cell.angle_alpha   90.00
_cell.angle_beta   90.00
_cell.angle_gamma   90.00
#
_symmetry.space_group_name_H-M   'P 1'
#
loop_
_entity.id
_entity.type
_entity.pdbx_description
1 polymer ?
#
loop_
_entity_poly.entity_id
_entity_poly.type
_entity_poly.pdbx_seq_one_letter_code
_entity_poly.pdbx_strand_id
1 'polypeptide(L)'
;MMTTKEVAEYLNLNEKKVYALIKEGEIPCTKITGKWIFPKNLLDKWIEDNVQSTKVLEGIENITIIGSHDLSIDLLASEVNKKFPQLILLSANLGSVGGLMSLKRGRSHIAGAHLLHPETHEYNLPYLPKYLPKLESVVVNFVYREQGLIVQSGNPLNISGFGDLCRPDVRFINRQEGSGTRLLLDYHLGRLGIEGNRIRGYNYQVSTHTEVATAIRNGQADVGLGVLAAALSFGLEFIPITKERFDFIIPKVYFYTEPIQELLEIIRSKDFIHEVEQMGGYDVRDTGKVLMWG
;
A
#
# COMPACT_ATOMS: atom_id res chain seq x y z
N MET A 1 23.01 33.39 -9.12
CA MET A 1 23.26 32.73 -10.41
C MET A 1 24.72 32.43 -10.53
N MET A 2 25.07 31.18 -10.85
CA MET A 2 26.47 30.73 -10.93
C MET A 2 26.79 30.29 -12.37
N THR A 3 28.03 30.49 -12.79
CA THR A 3 28.58 30.01 -14.05
C THR A 3 29.09 28.56 -13.87
N THR A 4 29.39 27.84 -14.97
CA THR A 4 29.94 26.48 -14.92
C THR A 4 31.23 26.39 -14.07
N LYS A 5 32.11 27.41 -14.15
CA LYS A 5 33.32 27.48 -13.37
C LYS A 5 33.05 27.63 -11.87
N GLU A 6 32.18 28.56 -11.50
CA GLU A 6 31.76 28.76 -10.10
C GLU A 6 31.06 27.53 -9.52
N VAL A 7 30.27 26.80 -10.32
CA VAL A 7 29.69 25.53 -9.89
C VAL A 7 30.74 24.45 -9.71
N ALA A 8 31.73 24.36 -10.58
CA ALA A 8 32.84 23.42 -10.44
C ALA A 8 33.64 23.70 -9.14
N GLU A 9 33.91 24.96 -8.85
CA GLU A 9 34.53 25.36 -7.58
C GLU A 9 33.65 25.08 -6.36
N TYR A 10 32.35 25.40 -6.45
CA TYR A 10 31.37 25.21 -5.39
C TYR A 10 31.17 23.73 -5.01
N LEU A 11 31.11 22.85 -6.01
CA LEU A 11 30.97 21.41 -5.82
C LEU A 11 32.29 20.66 -5.63
N ASN A 12 33.42 21.36 -5.65
CA ASN A 12 34.78 20.78 -5.64
C ASN A 12 34.96 19.71 -6.75
N LEU A 13 34.45 20.00 -7.95
CA LEU A 13 34.53 19.17 -9.15
C LEU A 13 35.37 19.87 -10.22
N ASN A 14 35.80 19.12 -11.23
CA ASN A 14 36.33 19.76 -12.44
C ASN A 14 35.19 20.15 -13.41
N GLU A 15 35.41 21.18 -14.24
CA GLU A 15 34.41 21.66 -15.19
C GLU A 15 33.91 20.56 -16.17
N LYS A 16 34.79 19.60 -16.53
CA LYS A 16 34.43 18.45 -17.37
C LYS A 16 33.30 17.60 -16.76
N LYS A 17 33.37 17.37 -15.44
CA LYS A 17 32.32 16.60 -14.74
C LYS A 17 31.03 17.39 -14.66
N VAL A 18 31.08 18.72 -14.49
CA VAL A 18 29.89 19.59 -14.53
C VAL A 18 29.23 19.53 -15.91
N TYR A 19 30.00 19.57 -16.99
CA TYR A 19 29.46 19.40 -18.35
C TYR A 19 28.84 18.00 -18.59
N ALA A 20 29.40 16.96 -17.99
CA ALA A 20 28.81 15.61 -18.06
C ALA A 20 27.43 15.59 -17.38
N LEU A 21 27.31 16.13 -16.17
CA LEU A 21 26.04 16.25 -15.44
C LEU A 21 24.99 17.06 -16.21
N ILE A 22 25.42 18.13 -16.93
CA ILE A 22 24.51 18.90 -17.82
C ILE A 22 24.01 18.02 -18.97
N LYS A 23 24.91 17.26 -19.61
CA LYS A 23 24.57 16.40 -20.75
C LYS A 23 23.62 15.27 -20.36
N GLU A 24 23.79 14.73 -19.16
CA GLU A 24 22.97 13.67 -18.57
C GLU A 24 21.65 14.21 -18.00
N GLY A 25 21.50 15.54 -17.90
CA GLY A 25 20.30 16.18 -17.34
C GLY A 25 20.16 16.01 -15.83
N GLU A 26 21.27 15.73 -15.15
CA GLU A 26 21.30 15.40 -13.71
C GLU A 26 21.49 16.62 -12.81
N ILE A 27 21.90 17.80 -13.34
CA ILE A 27 22.12 19.01 -12.56
C ILE A 27 21.18 20.15 -13.01
N PRO A 28 20.54 20.91 -12.07
CA PRO A 28 19.63 21.99 -12.42
C PRO A 28 20.39 23.16 -13.06
N CYS A 29 20.14 23.38 -14.36
CA CYS A 29 20.78 24.46 -15.12
C CYS A 29 19.85 24.99 -16.22
N THR A 30 20.16 26.16 -16.71
CA THR A 30 19.52 26.76 -17.91
C THR A 30 20.57 27.34 -18.82
N LYS A 31 20.28 27.47 -20.14
CA LYS A 31 21.18 28.06 -21.12
C LYS A 31 20.66 29.42 -21.54
N ILE A 32 21.36 30.49 -21.16
CA ILE A 32 21.01 31.88 -21.53
C ILE A 32 22.15 32.47 -22.37
N THR A 33 21.81 33.00 -23.54
CA THR A 33 22.79 33.59 -24.48
C THR A 33 24.00 32.70 -24.78
N GLY A 34 23.75 31.37 -24.88
CA GLY A 34 24.81 30.39 -25.16
C GLY A 34 25.65 29.94 -23.95
N LYS A 35 25.46 30.51 -22.76
CA LYS A 35 26.17 30.18 -21.54
C LYS A 35 25.28 29.39 -20.60
N TRP A 36 25.80 28.36 -19.93
CA TRP A 36 25.14 27.64 -18.88
C TRP A 36 25.13 28.45 -17.59
N ILE A 37 23.98 28.57 -16.97
CA ILE A 37 23.74 29.31 -15.73
C ILE A 37 22.98 28.43 -14.75
N PHE A 38 23.40 28.49 -13.50
CA PHE A 38 22.87 27.65 -12.42
C PHE A 38 22.29 28.57 -11.33
N PRO A 39 20.96 28.51 -11.08
CA PRO A 39 20.37 29.16 -9.92
C PRO A 39 20.88 28.53 -8.64
N LYS A 40 21.56 29.32 -7.78
CA LYS A 40 22.21 28.80 -6.57
C LYS A 40 21.23 28.07 -5.66
N ASN A 41 20.04 28.62 -5.45
CA ASN A 41 18.98 27.99 -4.65
C ASN A 41 18.52 26.64 -5.18
N LEU A 42 18.49 26.43 -6.50
CA LEU A 42 18.16 25.13 -7.10
C LEU A 42 19.32 24.16 -7.01
N LEU A 43 20.54 24.68 -7.09
CA LEU A 43 21.75 23.87 -6.90
C LEU A 43 21.89 23.40 -5.45
N ASP A 44 21.64 24.30 -4.48
CA ASP A 44 21.64 23.97 -3.05
C ASP A 44 20.59 22.88 -2.76
N LYS A 45 19.38 23.05 -3.27
CA LYS A 45 18.32 22.05 -3.16
C LYS A 45 18.68 20.73 -3.83
N TRP A 46 19.31 20.77 -5.01
CA TRP A 46 19.79 19.57 -5.70
C TRP A 46 20.88 18.86 -4.90
N ILE A 47 21.79 19.60 -4.24
CA ILE A 47 22.77 19.02 -3.32
C ILE A 47 22.04 18.34 -2.15
N GLU A 48 21.08 19.02 -1.52
CA GLU A 48 20.28 18.47 -0.43
C GLU A 48 19.53 17.20 -0.86
N ASP A 49 18.89 17.22 -2.04
CA ASP A 49 18.15 16.08 -2.59
C ASP A 49 19.08 14.89 -3.01
N ASN A 50 20.34 15.16 -3.29
CA ASN A 50 21.36 14.16 -3.67
C ASN A 50 22.34 13.82 -2.53
N VAL A 51 22.24 14.47 -1.37
CA VAL A 51 22.99 14.06 -0.20
C VAL A 51 22.50 12.69 0.22
N GLN A 52 23.25 11.65 -0.14
CA GLN A 52 23.14 10.32 0.47
C GLN A 52 23.66 10.40 1.90
N SER A 53 23.04 11.19 2.73
CA SER A 53 23.40 11.28 4.14
C SER A 53 22.40 10.45 4.93
N THR A 54 22.92 9.74 5.89
CA THR A 54 22.22 9.25 7.06
C THR A 54 21.29 10.31 7.70
N LYS A 55 21.43 11.60 7.37
CA LYS A 55 20.59 12.72 7.84
C LYS A 55 19.21 12.84 7.20
N VAL A 56 18.96 12.27 6.01
CA VAL A 56 17.59 12.10 5.49
C VAL A 56 16.79 11.16 6.40
N LEU A 57 17.48 10.46 7.28
CA LEU A 57 16.94 9.43 8.16
C LEU A 57 16.74 9.92 9.62
N GLU A 58 17.27 11.10 9.99
CA GLU A 58 17.18 11.64 11.35
C GLU A 58 15.91 12.46 11.63
N GLY A 59 14.86 12.32 10.82
CA GLY A 59 13.68 13.17 11.00
C GLY A 59 12.38 12.57 10.49
N ILE A 60 12.24 11.24 10.40
CA ILE A 60 10.93 10.66 10.15
C ILE A 60 10.12 10.74 11.46
N GLU A 61 9.43 11.84 11.67
CA GLU A 61 8.43 11.99 12.73
C GLU A 61 7.11 11.29 12.36
N ASN A 62 6.92 11.01 11.06
CA ASN A 62 5.69 10.44 10.53
C ASN A 62 5.98 9.28 9.58
N ILE A 63 5.48 8.09 9.88
CA ILE A 63 5.44 6.97 8.93
C ILE A 63 4.14 7.06 8.13
N THR A 64 4.24 7.03 6.80
CA THR A 64 3.07 7.01 5.93
C THR A 64 2.92 5.64 5.26
N ILE A 65 1.79 4.96 5.52
CA ILE A 65 1.38 3.72 4.86
C ILE A 65 0.28 4.06 3.85
N ILE A 66 0.51 3.83 2.57
CA ILE A 66 -0.51 4.00 1.53
C ILE A 66 -0.73 2.66 0.84
N GLY A 67 -2.00 2.26 0.68
CA GLY A 67 -2.29 0.98 0.02
C GLY A 67 -3.68 0.47 0.26
N SER A 68 -3.79 -0.83 0.40
CA SER A 68 -5.05 -1.48 0.74
C SER A 68 -5.41 -1.26 2.20
N HIS A 69 -6.70 -1.09 2.44
CA HIS A 69 -7.26 -1.02 3.78
C HIS A 69 -7.11 -2.35 4.51
N ASP A 70 -6.74 -2.27 5.78
CA ASP A 70 -6.83 -3.36 6.75
C ASP A 70 -7.06 -2.80 8.17
N LEU A 71 -7.93 -3.46 8.94
CA LEU A 71 -8.28 -3.00 10.29
C LEU A 71 -7.08 -3.12 11.26
N SER A 72 -6.17 -4.08 11.01
CA SER A 72 -4.97 -4.24 11.83
C SER A 72 -3.95 -3.10 11.65
N ILE A 73 -4.06 -2.29 10.58
CA ILE A 73 -3.25 -1.05 10.43
C ILE A 73 -3.72 0.02 11.41
N ASP A 74 -5.02 0.12 11.69
CA ASP A 74 -5.55 1.07 12.67
C ASP A 74 -5.09 0.69 14.09
N LEU A 75 -5.09 -0.63 14.39
CA LEU A 75 -4.50 -1.16 15.62
C LEU A 75 -3.00 -0.83 15.69
N LEU A 76 -2.25 -1.05 14.61
CA LEU A 76 -0.81 -0.74 14.54
C LEU A 76 -0.57 0.75 14.81
N ALA A 77 -1.39 1.64 14.25
CA ALA A 77 -1.27 3.08 14.51
C ALA A 77 -1.47 3.42 16.00
N SER A 78 -2.43 2.76 16.65
CA SER A 78 -2.64 2.92 18.09
C SER A 78 -1.44 2.45 18.91
N GLU A 79 -0.88 1.29 18.58
CA GLU A 79 0.27 0.72 19.29
C GLU A 79 1.56 1.54 19.07
N VAL A 80 1.77 2.06 17.85
CA VAL A 80 2.87 3.00 17.55
C VAL A 80 2.78 4.23 18.45
N ASN A 81 1.62 4.88 18.50
CA ASN A 81 1.42 6.09 19.32
C ASN A 81 1.57 5.85 20.83
N LYS A 82 1.18 4.66 21.32
CA LYS A 82 1.35 4.29 22.73
C LYS A 82 2.83 4.09 23.09
N LYS A 83 3.58 3.38 22.25
CA LYS A 83 4.95 2.99 22.51
C LYS A 83 5.95 4.08 22.16
N PHE A 84 5.68 4.83 21.08
CA PHE A 84 6.53 5.89 20.55
C PHE A 84 5.71 7.17 20.33
N PRO A 85 5.42 7.96 21.39
CA PRO A 85 4.54 9.15 21.30
C PRO A 85 5.03 10.23 20.32
N GLN A 86 6.32 10.24 19.98
CA GLN A 86 6.92 11.14 19.00
C GLN A 86 6.70 10.71 17.55
N LEU A 87 6.27 9.45 17.33
CA LEU A 87 6.10 8.88 16.00
C LEU A 87 4.62 8.80 15.64
N ILE A 88 4.25 9.38 14.50
CA ILE A 88 2.88 9.33 14.00
C ILE A 88 2.79 8.35 12.84
N LEU A 89 1.89 7.38 12.92
CA LEU A 89 1.55 6.51 11.80
C LEU A 89 0.32 7.04 11.07
N LEU A 90 0.51 7.43 9.81
CA LEU A 90 -0.53 7.91 8.91
C LEU A 90 -0.87 6.83 7.88
N SER A 91 -2.16 6.56 7.68
CA SER A 91 -2.61 5.61 6.66
C SER A 91 -3.56 6.25 5.65
N ALA A 92 -3.47 5.80 4.37
CA ALA A 92 -4.41 6.20 3.32
C ALA A 92 -4.77 5.02 2.41
N ASN A 93 -6.08 4.87 2.12
CA ASN A 93 -6.65 3.70 1.47
C ASN A 93 -6.86 3.92 -0.04
N LEU A 94 -5.78 3.77 -0.83
CA LEU A 94 -5.78 3.90 -2.29
C LEU A 94 -5.78 2.57 -3.06
N GLY A 95 -5.91 1.45 -2.34
CA GLY A 95 -5.77 0.10 -2.89
C GLY A 95 -4.29 -0.30 -3.14
N SER A 96 -4.05 -1.59 -3.36
CA SER A 96 -2.70 -2.14 -3.51
C SER A 96 -1.89 -1.47 -4.62
N VAL A 97 -2.48 -1.29 -5.80
CA VAL A 97 -1.82 -0.61 -6.92
C VAL A 97 -1.52 0.86 -6.60
N GLY A 98 -2.49 1.55 -5.95
CA GLY A 98 -2.32 2.92 -5.49
C GLY A 98 -1.16 3.08 -4.51
N GLY A 99 -0.99 2.11 -3.61
CA GLY A 99 0.14 2.03 -2.68
C GLY A 99 1.49 1.92 -3.40
N LEU A 100 1.62 0.97 -4.33
CA LEU A 100 2.85 0.82 -5.14
C LEU A 100 3.17 2.08 -5.95
N MET A 101 2.15 2.72 -6.53
CA MET A 101 2.34 3.97 -7.26
C MET A 101 2.70 5.14 -6.34
N SER A 102 2.28 5.12 -5.08
CA SER A 102 2.69 6.10 -4.07
C SER A 102 4.17 5.96 -3.69
N LEU A 103 4.65 4.73 -3.50
CA LEU A 103 6.09 4.46 -3.31
C LEU A 103 6.91 4.96 -4.50
N LYS A 104 6.49 4.61 -5.72
CA LYS A 104 7.16 5.07 -6.94
C LYS A 104 7.32 6.58 -7.04
N ARG A 105 6.37 7.33 -6.47
CA ARG A 105 6.35 8.80 -6.45
C ARG A 105 6.97 9.40 -5.19
N GLY A 106 7.54 8.60 -4.30
CA GLY A 106 8.10 9.06 -3.03
C GLY A 106 7.07 9.69 -2.08
N ARG A 107 5.80 9.26 -2.15
CA ARG A 107 4.68 9.82 -1.35
C ARG A 107 4.34 9.01 -0.12
N SER A 108 4.94 7.84 0.06
CA SER A 108 4.76 6.99 1.23
C SER A 108 6.06 6.28 1.58
N HIS A 109 6.19 5.89 2.83
CA HIS A 109 7.30 5.11 3.34
C HIS A 109 7.03 3.61 3.18
N ILE A 110 5.77 3.21 3.23
CA ILE A 110 5.33 1.81 3.13
C ILE A 110 4.14 1.74 2.17
N ALA A 111 4.09 0.67 1.37
CA ALA A 111 2.85 0.29 0.69
C ALA A 111 2.28 -0.99 1.29
N GLY A 112 0.98 -0.97 1.64
CA GLY A 112 0.23 -2.17 2.02
C GLY A 112 -0.42 -2.80 0.79
N ALA A 113 -0.10 -4.06 0.48
CA ALA A 113 -0.59 -4.70 -0.74
C ALA A 113 -0.91 -6.20 -0.56
N HIS A 114 -1.84 -6.69 -1.41
CA HIS A 114 -2.25 -8.10 -1.48
C HIS A 114 -2.66 -8.47 -2.92
N LEU A 115 -1.78 -8.21 -3.88
CA LEU A 115 -2.04 -8.49 -5.30
C LEU A 115 -1.76 -9.95 -5.60
N LEU A 116 -2.81 -10.74 -5.85
CA LEU A 116 -2.68 -12.13 -6.27
C LEU A 116 -2.31 -12.21 -7.76
N HIS A 117 -1.24 -12.93 -8.09
CA HIS A 117 -0.91 -13.24 -9.47
C HIS A 117 -1.70 -14.47 -9.94
N PRO A 118 -2.54 -14.35 -11.01
CA PRO A 118 -3.49 -15.39 -11.39
C PRO A 118 -2.87 -16.74 -11.75
N GLU A 119 -1.67 -16.73 -12.34
CA GLU A 119 -1.01 -17.94 -12.85
C GLU A 119 -0.14 -18.60 -11.78
N THR A 120 0.64 -17.82 -11.04
CA THR A 120 1.59 -18.34 -10.04
C THR A 120 0.99 -18.50 -8.66
N HIS A 121 -0.19 -17.90 -8.41
CA HIS A 121 -0.82 -17.79 -7.09
C HIS A 121 0.06 -17.12 -6.03
N GLU A 122 1.09 -16.39 -6.47
CA GLU A 122 1.96 -15.64 -5.58
C GLU A 122 1.45 -14.21 -5.38
N TYR A 123 1.65 -13.69 -4.15
CA TYR A 123 1.24 -12.33 -3.82
C TYR A 123 2.37 -11.33 -4.00
N ASN A 124 2.04 -10.16 -4.54
CA ASN A 124 2.83 -8.94 -4.63
C ASN A 124 4.14 -9.04 -5.43
N LEU A 125 5.01 -10.02 -5.16
CA LEU A 125 6.35 -10.12 -5.75
C LEU A 125 6.35 -10.05 -7.29
N PRO A 126 5.47 -10.76 -8.02
CA PRO A 126 5.43 -10.71 -9.48
C PRO A 126 5.10 -9.33 -10.06
N TYR A 127 4.50 -8.45 -9.24
CA TYR A 127 4.09 -7.12 -9.67
C TYR A 127 5.15 -6.05 -9.45
N LEU A 128 6.14 -6.28 -8.57
CA LEU A 128 7.16 -5.29 -8.23
C LEU A 128 7.98 -4.84 -9.45
N PRO A 129 8.46 -5.72 -10.36
CA PRO A 129 9.19 -5.29 -11.55
C PRO A 129 8.37 -4.37 -12.47
N LYS A 130 7.05 -4.55 -12.50
CA LYS A 130 6.13 -3.72 -13.31
C LYS A 130 5.91 -2.34 -12.69
N TYR A 131 5.66 -2.29 -11.40
CA TYR A 131 5.28 -1.03 -10.73
C TYR A 131 6.47 -0.27 -10.15
N LEU A 132 7.52 -0.97 -9.71
CA LEU A 132 8.69 -0.42 -9.03
C LEU A 132 10.02 -0.85 -9.70
N PRO A 133 10.19 -0.70 -11.03
CA PRO A 133 11.31 -1.29 -11.78
C PRO A 133 12.70 -0.81 -11.38
N LYS A 134 12.79 0.29 -10.64
CA LYS A 134 14.07 0.92 -10.23
C LYS A 134 14.13 1.19 -8.72
N LEU A 135 13.13 0.77 -7.98
CA LEU A 135 13.04 1.01 -6.54
C LEU A 135 13.35 -0.29 -5.81
N GLU A 136 14.57 -0.39 -5.28
CA GLU A 136 14.93 -1.49 -4.39
C GLU A 136 14.00 -1.47 -3.17
N SER A 137 13.36 -2.59 -2.91
CA SER A 137 12.35 -2.68 -1.85
C SER A 137 12.47 -3.99 -1.08
N VAL A 138 12.21 -3.92 0.20
CA VAL A 138 12.07 -5.06 1.10
C VAL A 138 10.60 -5.39 1.22
N VAL A 139 10.24 -6.65 1.07
CA VAL A 139 8.87 -7.14 1.29
C VAL A 139 8.80 -7.86 2.61
N VAL A 140 7.93 -7.39 3.49
CA VAL A 140 7.70 -7.95 4.83
C VAL A 140 6.28 -8.45 4.91
N ASN A 141 6.09 -9.70 5.34
CA ASN A 141 4.74 -10.19 5.61
C ASN A 141 4.14 -9.39 6.78
N PHE A 142 2.94 -8.89 6.58
CA PHE A 142 2.22 -8.23 7.65
C PHE A 142 1.24 -9.21 8.31
N VAL A 143 0.27 -9.72 7.57
CA VAL A 143 -0.68 -10.72 8.06
C VAL A 143 -1.18 -11.61 6.91
N TYR A 144 -1.65 -12.82 7.23
CA TYR A 144 -2.63 -13.50 6.39
C TYR A 144 -4.02 -13.18 6.91
N ARG A 145 -5.01 -13.10 6.02
CA ARG A 145 -6.38 -12.78 6.41
C ARG A 145 -7.40 -13.54 5.56
N GLU A 146 -8.57 -13.78 6.13
CA GLU A 146 -9.66 -14.44 5.41
C GLU A 146 -10.46 -13.44 4.60
N GLN A 147 -10.57 -13.69 3.29
CA GLN A 147 -11.42 -12.96 2.34
C GLN A 147 -12.67 -13.79 2.04
N GLY A 148 -13.83 -13.13 1.99
CA GLY A 148 -15.09 -13.77 1.70
C GLY A 148 -16.21 -12.77 1.42
N LEU A 149 -17.41 -13.32 1.18
CA LEU A 149 -18.61 -12.50 1.02
C LEU A 149 -19.18 -12.16 2.39
N ILE A 150 -19.33 -10.86 2.64
CA ILE A 150 -20.00 -10.32 3.82
C ILE A 150 -21.49 -10.17 3.46
N VAL A 151 -22.36 -10.70 4.31
CA VAL A 151 -23.83 -10.64 4.12
C VAL A 151 -24.51 -10.25 5.43
N GLN A 152 -25.79 -9.90 5.37
CA GLN A 152 -26.60 -9.65 6.56
C GLN A 152 -26.60 -10.86 7.49
N SER A 153 -26.73 -10.62 8.78
CA SER A 153 -26.86 -11.68 9.79
C SER A 153 -28.02 -12.62 9.47
N GLY A 154 -27.78 -13.92 9.56
CA GLY A 154 -28.72 -14.98 9.18
C GLY A 154 -28.79 -15.19 7.67
N ASN A 155 -28.01 -14.51 6.85
CA ASN A 155 -27.95 -14.67 5.40
C ASN A 155 -29.32 -14.81 4.73
N PRO A 156 -30.22 -13.80 4.86
CA PRO A 156 -31.64 -13.94 4.50
C PRO A 156 -31.86 -14.22 3.00
N LEU A 157 -30.87 -13.91 2.15
CA LEU A 157 -30.96 -14.20 0.72
C LEU A 157 -30.29 -15.55 0.34
N ASN A 158 -29.80 -16.33 1.32
CA ASN A 158 -29.12 -17.60 1.10
C ASN A 158 -28.01 -17.52 0.05
N ILE A 159 -27.17 -16.50 0.17
CA ILE A 159 -26.01 -16.32 -0.70
C ILE A 159 -24.97 -17.38 -0.34
N SER A 160 -24.42 -18.09 -1.33
CA SER A 160 -23.47 -19.18 -1.15
C SER A 160 -22.15 -18.96 -1.91
N GLY A 161 -22.13 -18.04 -2.88
CA GLY A 161 -20.96 -17.77 -3.69
C GLY A 161 -21.17 -16.70 -4.76
N PHE A 162 -20.17 -16.55 -5.61
CA PHE A 162 -20.16 -15.50 -6.65
C PHE A 162 -21.30 -15.64 -7.69
N GLY A 163 -21.80 -16.86 -7.92
CA GLY A 163 -22.92 -17.07 -8.85
C GLY A 163 -24.20 -16.34 -8.42
N ASP A 164 -24.43 -16.22 -7.10
CA ASP A 164 -25.61 -15.55 -6.55
C ASP A 164 -25.61 -14.05 -6.78
N LEU A 165 -24.45 -13.44 -7.06
CA LEU A 165 -24.34 -12.01 -7.32
C LEU A 165 -25.11 -11.55 -8.58
N CYS A 166 -25.39 -12.49 -9.50
CA CYS A 166 -26.17 -12.22 -10.73
C CYS A 166 -27.69 -12.22 -10.50
N ARG A 167 -28.16 -12.58 -9.32
CA ARG A 167 -29.58 -12.62 -9.01
C ARG A 167 -30.17 -11.21 -8.98
N PRO A 168 -31.37 -10.99 -9.53
CA PRO A 168 -32.00 -9.66 -9.61
C PRO A 168 -32.40 -9.08 -8.25
N ASP A 169 -32.60 -9.94 -7.25
CA ASP A 169 -32.93 -9.57 -5.87
C ASP A 169 -31.70 -9.24 -5.02
N VAL A 170 -30.47 -9.46 -5.52
CA VAL A 170 -29.22 -9.23 -4.81
C VAL A 170 -28.59 -7.89 -5.22
N ARG A 171 -28.30 -7.04 -4.25
CA ARG A 171 -27.56 -5.78 -4.41
C ARG A 171 -26.15 -5.96 -3.90
N PHE A 172 -25.18 -5.87 -4.79
CA PHE A 172 -23.76 -5.96 -4.47
C PHE A 172 -23.16 -4.58 -4.18
N ILE A 173 -22.17 -4.54 -3.27
CA ILE A 173 -21.28 -3.40 -3.08
C ILE A 173 -19.85 -3.82 -3.37
N ASN A 174 -19.15 -3.05 -4.17
CA ASN A 174 -17.82 -3.37 -4.64
C ASN A 174 -16.73 -2.55 -3.95
N ARG A 175 -15.51 -2.98 -4.09
CA ARG A 175 -14.33 -2.20 -3.74
C ARG A 175 -13.85 -1.40 -4.96
N GLN A 176 -13.17 -0.29 -4.70
CA GLN A 176 -12.60 0.59 -5.74
C GLN A 176 -11.66 -0.18 -6.67
N GLU A 177 -11.56 0.29 -7.90
CA GLU A 177 -10.59 -0.21 -8.88
C GLU A 177 -9.16 -0.11 -8.34
N GLY A 178 -8.31 -1.11 -8.66
CA GLY A 178 -6.94 -1.19 -8.16
C GLY A 178 -6.80 -1.70 -6.72
N SER A 179 -7.89 -1.97 -6.01
CA SER A 179 -7.80 -2.74 -4.77
C SER A 179 -7.58 -4.22 -5.07
N GLY A 180 -6.79 -4.91 -4.22
CA GLY A 180 -6.57 -6.34 -4.37
C GLY A 180 -7.86 -7.15 -4.27
N THR A 181 -8.81 -6.72 -3.41
CA THR A 181 -10.14 -7.33 -3.27
C THR A 181 -10.96 -7.23 -4.56
N ARG A 182 -10.90 -6.08 -5.28
CA ARG A 182 -11.55 -5.94 -6.58
C ARG A 182 -10.90 -6.83 -7.63
N LEU A 183 -9.58 -6.91 -7.67
CA LEU A 183 -8.86 -7.81 -8.58
C LEU A 183 -9.19 -9.28 -8.30
N LEU A 184 -9.31 -9.66 -7.02
CA LEU A 184 -9.74 -11.01 -6.62
C LEU A 184 -11.17 -11.31 -7.08
N LEU A 185 -12.11 -10.39 -6.91
CA LEU A 185 -13.47 -10.51 -7.42
C LEU A 185 -13.47 -10.75 -8.93
N ASP A 186 -12.82 -9.86 -9.68
CA ASP A 186 -12.79 -9.91 -11.14
C ASP A 186 -12.14 -11.20 -11.66
N TYR A 187 -11.11 -11.71 -10.97
CA TYR A 187 -10.52 -13.02 -11.24
C TYR A 187 -11.53 -14.17 -11.10
N HIS A 188 -12.29 -14.20 -10.00
CA HIS A 188 -13.30 -15.24 -9.79
C HIS A 188 -14.46 -15.13 -10.78
N LEU A 189 -14.95 -13.92 -11.06
CA LEU A 189 -16.00 -13.68 -12.05
C LEU A 189 -15.55 -14.13 -13.45
N GLY A 190 -14.31 -13.81 -13.83
CA GLY A 190 -13.75 -14.27 -15.11
C GLY A 190 -13.70 -15.79 -15.24
N ARG A 191 -13.33 -16.50 -14.18
CA ARG A 191 -13.34 -17.98 -14.16
C ARG A 191 -14.74 -18.59 -14.28
N LEU A 192 -15.76 -17.86 -13.82
CA LEU A 192 -17.16 -18.28 -13.91
C LEU A 192 -17.85 -17.81 -15.19
N GLY A 193 -17.18 -17.03 -16.05
CA GLY A 193 -17.77 -16.41 -17.23
C GLY A 193 -18.84 -15.36 -16.89
N ILE A 194 -18.73 -14.72 -15.72
CA ILE A 194 -19.68 -13.69 -15.26
C ILE A 194 -19.14 -12.32 -15.63
N GLU A 195 -19.90 -11.56 -16.42
CA GLU A 195 -19.59 -10.16 -16.70
C GLU A 195 -20.11 -9.26 -15.57
N GLY A 196 -19.32 -8.23 -15.19
CA GLY A 196 -19.68 -7.33 -14.10
C GLY A 196 -20.99 -6.57 -14.33
N ASN A 197 -21.38 -6.29 -15.57
CA ASN A 197 -22.64 -5.65 -15.93
C ASN A 197 -23.90 -6.47 -15.55
N ARG A 198 -23.75 -7.78 -15.30
CA ARG A 198 -24.82 -8.66 -14.83
C ARG A 198 -25.06 -8.56 -13.33
N ILE A 199 -24.17 -7.88 -12.60
CA ILE A 199 -24.21 -7.75 -11.15
C ILE A 199 -24.76 -6.37 -10.77
N ARG A 200 -25.92 -6.35 -10.14
CA ARG A 200 -26.53 -5.12 -9.65
C ARG A 200 -25.68 -4.50 -8.55
N GLY A 201 -25.10 -3.33 -8.79
CA GLY A 201 -24.22 -2.65 -7.84
C GLY A 201 -22.72 -2.85 -8.09
N TYR A 202 -22.32 -3.57 -9.15
CA TYR A 202 -20.90 -3.78 -9.49
C TYR A 202 -20.10 -2.47 -9.60
N ASN A 203 -20.72 -1.39 -10.07
CA ASN A 203 -20.11 -0.06 -10.17
C ASN A 203 -20.29 0.80 -8.91
N TYR A 204 -21.03 0.32 -7.91
CA TYR A 204 -21.12 1.00 -6.62
C TYR A 204 -19.90 0.63 -5.77
N GLN A 205 -18.98 1.57 -5.63
CA GLN A 205 -17.63 1.35 -5.08
C GLN A 205 -17.42 2.08 -3.77
N VAL A 206 -16.69 1.41 -2.87
CA VAL A 206 -16.21 1.98 -1.59
C VAL A 206 -14.73 1.66 -1.39
N SER A 207 -14.08 2.43 -0.52
CA SER A 207 -12.62 2.41 -0.38
C SER A 207 -12.10 1.45 0.71
N THR A 208 -12.96 1.03 1.65
CA THR A 208 -12.55 0.24 2.81
C THR A 208 -13.43 -0.99 3.02
N HIS A 209 -12.93 -1.98 3.75
CA HIS A 209 -13.74 -3.14 4.17
C HIS A 209 -14.82 -2.73 5.19
N THR A 210 -14.51 -1.72 6.00
CA THR A 210 -15.45 -1.14 6.95
C THR A 210 -16.64 -0.50 6.24
N GLU A 211 -16.43 0.23 5.14
CA GLU A 211 -17.51 0.80 4.33
C GLU A 211 -18.37 -0.29 3.67
N VAL A 212 -17.79 -1.41 3.21
CA VAL A 212 -18.54 -2.57 2.73
C VAL A 212 -19.47 -3.09 3.83
N ALA A 213 -18.92 -3.37 5.01
CA ALA A 213 -19.69 -3.87 6.15
C ALA A 213 -20.76 -2.87 6.59
N THR A 214 -20.44 -1.57 6.62
CA THR A 214 -21.40 -0.50 6.95
C THR A 214 -22.56 -0.45 5.97
N ALA A 215 -22.29 -0.53 4.66
CA ALA A 215 -23.34 -0.51 3.64
C ALA A 215 -24.31 -1.72 3.75
N ILE A 216 -23.74 -2.90 4.06
CA ILE A 216 -24.56 -4.12 4.28
C ILE A 216 -25.35 -3.98 5.58
N ARG A 217 -24.74 -3.56 6.67
CA ARG A 217 -25.41 -3.37 7.96
C ARG A 217 -26.60 -2.39 7.86
N ASN A 218 -26.45 -1.34 7.07
CA ASN A 218 -27.48 -0.31 6.86
C ASN A 218 -28.50 -0.68 5.76
N GLY A 219 -28.45 -1.88 5.17
CA GLY A 219 -29.36 -2.32 4.13
C GLY A 219 -29.21 -1.58 2.79
N GLN A 220 -28.09 -0.90 2.55
CA GLN A 220 -27.76 -0.26 1.27
C GLN A 220 -27.30 -1.28 0.23
N ALA A 221 -26.68 -2.37 0.68
CA ALA A 221 -26.31 -3.53 -0.11
C ALA A 221 -26.66 -4.81 0.65
N ASP A 222 -26.74 -5.92 -0.05
CA ASP A 222 -27.07 -7.23 0.52
C ASP A 222 -25.81 -8.09 0.69
N VAL A 223 -24.79 -7.84 -0.14
CA VAL A 223 -23.52 -8.57 -0.16
C VAL A 223 -22.39 -7.72 -0.68
N GLY A 224 -21.17 -7.97 -0.18
CA GLY A 224 -19.93 -7.39 -0.69
C GLY A 224 -18.74 -8.28 -0.35
N LEU A 225 -17.63 -8.16 -1.11
CA LEU A 225 -16.41 -8.90 -0.83
C LEU A 225 -15.54 -8.13 0.18
N GLY A 226 -15.14 -8.81 1.25
CA GLY A 226 -14.34 -8.18 2.30
C GLY A 226 -13.60 -9.18 3.18
N VAL A 227 -13.00 -8.70 4.27
CA VAL A 227 -12.28 -9.51 5.26
C VAL A 227 -13.20 -9.92 6.41
N LEU A 228 -12.95 -11.11 7.00
CA LEU A 228 -13.74 -11.62 8.12
C LEU A 228 -13.79 -10.64 9.30
N ALA A 229 -12.67 -10.02 9.65
CA ALA A 229 -12.62 -9.05 10.74
C ALA A 229 -13.63 -7.89 10.57
N ALA A 230 -13.85 -7.42 9.35
CA ALA A 230 -14.86 -6.39 9.09
C ALA A 230 -16.28 -6.93 9.30
N ALA A 231 -16.58 -8.16 8.88
CA ALA A 231 -17.89 -8.77 9.14
C ALA A 231 -18.14 -8.90 10.64
N LEU A 232 -17.18 -9.43 11.39
CA LEU A 232 -17.28 -9.61 12.85
C LEU A 232 -17.51 -8.28 13.58
N SER A 233 -16.77 -7.22 13.22
CA SER A 233 -16.88 -5.90 13.85
C SER A 233 -18.29 -5.29 13.71
N PHE A 234 -19.06 -5.69 12.71
CA PHE A 234 -20.42 -5.20 12.46
C PHE A 234 -21.52 -6.23 12.77
N GLY A 235 -21.18 -7.39 13.33
CA GLY A 235 -22.13 -8.46 13.63
C GLY A 235 -22.82 -9.00 12.38
N LEU A 236 -22.08 -9.07 11.27
CA LEU A 236 -22.53 -9.58 9.97
C LEU A 236 -22.07 -11.03 9.80
N GLU A 237 -22.72 -11.74 8.88
CA GLU A 237 -22.33 -13.09 8.53
C GLU A 237 -21.29 -13.10 7.39
N PHE A 238 -20.50 -14.15 7.34
CA PHE A 238 -19.37 -14.24 6.43
C PHE A 238 -19.32 -15.60 5.75
N ILE A 239 -19.17 -15.58 4.43
CA ILE A 239 -19.02 -16.76 3.59
C ILE A 239 -17.57 -16.79 3.10
N PRO A 240 -16.73 -17.70 3.63
CA PRO A 240 -15.29 -17.71 3.31
C PRO A 240 -15.04 -18.09 1.85
N ILE A 241 -14.14 -17.39 1.19
CA ILE A 241 -13.72 -17.65 -0.19
C ILE A 241 -12.27 -18.08 -0.26
N THR A 242 -11.36 -17.34 0.37
CA THR A 242 -9.93 -17.63 0.31
C THR A 242 -9.18 -17.00 1.49
N LYS A 243 -7.96 -17.48 1.72
CA LYS A 243 -6.97 -16.80 2.55
C LYS A 243 -6.02 -16.02 1.65
N GLU A 244 -5.71 -14.81 2.01
CA GLU A 244 -4.78 -13.96 1.27
C GLU A 244 -3.62 -13.50 2.14
N ARG A 245 -2.47 -13.21 1.49
CA ARG A 245 -1.30 -12.64 2.13
C ARG A 245 -1.29 -11.13 1.92
N PHE A 246 -1.23 -10.39 3.01
CA PHE A 246 -1.06 -8.96 3.02
C PHE A 246 0.37 -8.61 3.45
N ASP A 247 1.10 -7.89 2.60
CA ASP A 247 2.49 -7.55 2.82
C ASP A 247 2.70 -6.03 2.89
N PHE A 248 3.72 -5.62 3.63
CA PHE A 248 4.32 -4.29 3.54
C PHE A 248 5.48 -4.32 2.54
N ILE A 249 5.43 -3.42 1.57
CA ILE A 249 6.51 -3.15 0.63
C ILE A 249 7.18 -1.86 1.08
N ILE A 250 8.46 -1.93 1.44
CA ILE A 250 9.22 -0.86 2.07
C ILE A 250 10.44 -0.57 1.20
N PRO A 251 10.59 0.64 0.63
CA PRO A 251 11.82 1.02 -0.06
C PRO A 251 13.04 0.82 0.84
N LYS A 252 14.09 0.24 0.29
CA LYS A 252 15.31 -0.12 1.04
C LYS A 252 15.93 1.07 1.77
N VAL A 253 15.80 2.28 1.19
CA VAL A 253 16.25 3.54 1.80
C VAL A 253 15.56 3.82 3.13
N TYR A 254 14.31 3.42 3.31
CA TYR A 254 13.57 3.59 4.56
C TYR A 254 13.68 2.39 5.49
N PHE A 255 13.90 1.19 4.95
CA PHE A 255 13.85 -0.06 5.73
C PHE A 255 14.75 -0.04 6.97
N TYR A 256 15.95 0.52 6.86
CA TYR A 256 16.93 0.57 7.95
C TYR A 256 16.80 1.79 8.87
N THR A 257 15.80 2.65 8.66
CA THR A 257 15.58 3.80 9.54
C THR A 257 15.01 3.35 10.88
N GLU A 258 15.37 4.05 11.94
CA GLU A 258 14.91 3.75 13.31
C GLU A 258 13.37 3.68 13.38
N PRO A 259 12.57 4.64 12.86
CA PRO A 259 11.11 4.58 12.93
C PRO A 259 10.51 3.35 12.22
N ILE A 260 11.07 2.93 11.10
CA ILE A 260 10.61 1.72 10.42
C ILE A 260 10.98 0.47 11.21
N GLN A 261 12.17 0.41 11.82
CA GLN A 261 12.56 -0.72 12.66
C GLN A 261 11.70 -0.79 13.93
N GLU A 262 11.38 0.35 14.57
CA GLU A 262 10.45 0.44 15.71
C GLU A 262 9.05 -0.09 15.33
N LEU A 263 8.51 0.30 14.15
CA LEU A 263 7.25 -0.24 13.65
C LEU A 263 7.34 -1.76 13.43
N LEU A 264 8.44 -2.27 12.88
CA LEU A 264 8.65 -3.70 12.67
C LEU A 264 8.80 -4.47 13.98
N GLU A 265 9.34 -3.85 15.04
CA GLU A 265 9.33 -4.43 16.39
C GLU A 265 7.92 -4.58 16.94
N ILE A 266 7.07 -3.56 16.76
CA ILE A 266 5.68 -3.61 17.21
C ILE A 266 4.95 -4.77 16.55
N ILE A 267 5.01 -4.90 15.22
CA ILE A 267 4.28 -5.98 14.52
C ILE A 267 4.77 -7.39 14.91
N ARG A 268 6.01 -7.51 15.41
CA ARG A 268 6.57 -8.77 15.90
C ARG A 268 6.31 -9.01 17.39
N SER A 269 5.78 -8.01 18.09
CA SER A 269 5.52 -8.13 19.53
C SER A 269 4.38 -9.10 19.83
N LYS A 270 4.48 -9.81 20.95
CA LYS A 270 3.44 -10.76 21.38
C LYS A 270 2.09 -10.08 21.61
N ASP A 271 2.10 -8.86 22.11
CA ASP A 271 0.88 -8.10 22.41
C ASP A 271 0.14 -7.74 21.12
N PHE A 272 0.85 -7.18 20.11
CA PHE A 272 0.26 -6.86 18.82
C PHE A 272 -0.26 -8.11 18.11
N ILE A 273 0.52 -9.20 18.09
CA ILE A 273 0.14 -10.48 17.51
C ILE A 273 -1.15 -10.99 18.16
N HIS A 274 -1.22 -10.98 19.49
CA HIS A 274 -2.39 -11.41 20.23
C HIS A 274 -3.63 -10.56 19.91
N GLU A 275 -3.50 -9.24 19.88
CA GLU A 275 -4.62 -8.35 19.57
C GLU A 275 -5.13 -8.54 18.15
N VAL A 276 -4.24 -8.74 17.17
CA VAL A 276 -4.62 -9.03 15.77
C VAL A 276 -5.38 -10.35 15.67
N GLU A 277 -4.94 -11.41 16.38
CA GLU A 277 -5.65 -12.70 16.42
C GLU A 277 -7.05 -12.56 17.04
N GLN A 278 -7.23 -11.73 18.07
CA GLN A 278 -8.53 -11.46 18.69
C GLN A 278 -9.52 -10.73 17.76
N MET A 279 -9.06 -10.02 16.75
CA MET A 279 -9.95 -9.41 15.73
C MET A 279 -10.67 -10.46 14.88
N GLY A 280 -10.16 -11.70 14.82
CA GLY A 280 -10.69 -12.81 14.05
C GLY A 280 -10.35 -12.76 12.56
N GLY A 281 -10.14 -13.93 11.96
CA GLY A 281 -9.84 -14.08 10.53
C GLY A 281 -8.43 -13.71 10.12
N TYR A 282 -7.54 -13.48 11.08
CA TYR A 282 -6.11 -13.25 10.84
C TYR A 282 -5.27 -14.48 11.22
N ASP A 283 -4.16 -14.66 10.48
CA ASP A 283 -3.13 -15.62 10.77
C ASP A 283 -1.79 -14.88 10.73
N VAL A 284 -1.09 -14.87 11.84
CA VAL A 284 0.10 -14.05 12.12
C VAL A 284 1.41 -14.85 12.11
N ARG A 285 1.37 -16.11 11.66
CA ARG A 285 2.51 -17.06 11.73
C ARG A 285 3.81 -16.54 11.12
N ASP A 286 3.74 -15.68 10.10
CA ASP A 286 4.88 -15.10 9.40
C ASP A 286 4.98 -13.56 9.59
N THR A 287 4.20 -12.99 10.51
CA THR A 287 4.18 -11.53 10.73
C THR A 287 5.57 -11.00 11.05
N GLY A 288 6.01 -9.99 10.30
CA GLY A 288 7.34 -9.40 10.40
C GLY A 288 8.46 -10.16 9.70
N LYS A 289 8.16 -11.28 9.01
CA LYS A 289 9.14 -12.03 8.22
C LYS A 289 9.45 -11.32 6.91
N VAL A 290 10.73 -11.18 6.62
CA VAL A 290 11.18 -10.67 5.31
C VAL A 290 11.04 -11.78 4.27
N LEU A 291 10.29 -11.48 3.20
CA LEU A 291 10.01 -12.42 2.11
C LEU A 291 10.92 -12.18 0.91
N MET A 292 11.35 -10.94 0.71
CA MET A 292 12.23 -10.54 -0.39
C MET A 292 13.12 -9.39 0.05
N TRP A 293 14.40 -9.48 -0.35
CA TRP A 293 15.37 -8.40 -0.32
C TRP A 293 15.62 -7.94 -1.77
N GLY A 294 15.27 -6.70 -2.09
CA GLY A 294 15.50 -6.11 -3.39
C GLY A 294 16.79 -5.30 -3.49
#